data_6febbb365b197ced319cf6f0b028dbe6
#
_entry.id   6febbb365b197ced319cf6f0b028dbe6
#
_cell.length_a   1.000
_cell.length_b   1.000
_cell.length_c   1.000
_cell.angle_alpha   90.00
_cell.angle_beta   90.00
_cell.angle_gamma   90.00
#
_symmetry.space_group_name_H-M   'P 1'
#
loop_
_entity.id
_entity.type
_entity.pdbx_description
1 polymer ?
#
loop_
_entity_poly.entity_id
_entity_poly.type
_entity_poly.pdbx_seq_one_letter_code
_entity_poly.pdbx_strand_id
1 'polypeptide(L)'
;MIRAFQSLVLALITSVVTGCAFGQKISYTGISSFAVPEDAPKKVGLAVSDKRPDVVAGDHSLQWVGYSRPPLGIPYGVHTESGRPLSDDLASLLQSSLAVHRIVAQTVSTQPFEDRQVIVARAISNPNPRTFIVTINDWHTDSYVGLITSLHYSVNLEVVDEKGRSLGVASSVGVRDLGSSYPLSSAVRDIFAELFNSEQIRPVIAGRAV
;
A
#
# COMPACT_ATOMS: atom_id res chain seq x y z
N MET A 1 -34.71 35.75 30.50
CA MET A 1 -34.77 34.32 30.11
C MET A 1 -34.52 34.09 28.62
N ILE A 2 -35.12 34.81 27.69
CA ILE A 2 -34.97 34.62 26.23
C ILE A 2 -33.51 34.73 25.74
N ARG A 3 -32.76 35.74 26.23
CA ARG A 3 -31.34 35.96 25.84
C ARG A 3 -30.42 34.83 26.29
N ALA A 4 -30.65 34.26 27.49
CA ALA A 4 -29.84 33.12 27.98
C ALA A 4 -30.10 31.85 27.17
N PHE A 5 -31.34 31.64 26.73
CA PHE A 5 -31.70 30.50 25.85
C PHE A 5 -31.09 30.63 24.47
N GLN A 6 -31.11 31.84 23.88
CA GLN A 6 -30.47 32.08 22.57
C GLN A 6 -28.95 31.87 22.62
N SER A 7 -28.28 32.30 23.69
CA SER A 7 -26.85 32.06 23.85
C SER A 7 -26.51 30.58 24.03
N LEU A 8 -27.35 29.82 24.73
CA LEU A 8 -27.17 28.37 24.90
C LEU A 8 -27.35 27.63 23.61
N VAL A 9 -28.35 27.98 22.81
CA VAL A 9 -28.61 27.34 21.48
C VAL A 9 -27.49 27.68 20.52
N LEU A 10 -26.97 28.89 20.49
CA LEU A 10 -25.85 29.29 19.65
C LEU A 10 -24.56 28.55 20.03
N ALA A 11 -24.27 28.37 21.32
CA ALA A 11 -23.14 27.63 21.83
C ALA A 11 -23.24 26.10 21.48
N LEU A 12 -24.45 25.56 21.50
CA LEU A 12 -24.69 24.17 21.14
C LEU A 12 -24.48 23.91 19.63
N ILE A 13 -24.92 24.86 18.79
CA ILE A 13 -24.74 24.78 17.34
C ILE A 13 -23.26 24.88 16.95
N THR A 14 -22.50 25.77 17.60
CA THR A 14 -21.05 25.90 17.36
C THR A 14 -20.26 24.65 17.78
N SER A 15 -20.65 23.93 18.81
CA SER A 15 -19.99 22.73 19.28
C SER A 15 -20.20 21.53 18.33
N VAL A 16 -21.30 21.50 17.57
CA VAL A 16 -21.59 20.41 16.63
C VAL A 16 -20.79 20.55 15.33
N VAL A 17 -20.40 21.78 14.96
CA VAL A 17 -19.67 22.03 13.69
C VAL A 17 -18.18 21.76 13.82
N THR A 18 -17.60 21.74 15.02
CA THR A 18 -16.17 21.49 15.22
C THR A 18 -15.78 20.01 15.32
N GLY A 19 -16.75 19.09 15.24
CA GLY A 19 -16.53 17.68 15.58
C GLY A 19 -16.10 16.73 14.46
N CYS A 20 -15.92 17.16 13.22
CA CYS A 20 -15.80 16.22 12.11
C CYS A 20 -14.59 16.39 11.18
N ALA A 21 -13.50 16.98 11.64
CA ALA A 21 -12.28 17.11 10.82
C ALA A 21 -11.12 16.24 11.33
N PHE A 22 -11.40 15.04 11.85
CA PHE A 22 -10.33 14.07 12.07
C PHE A 22 -10.10 13.30 10.78
N GLY A 23 -8.90 13.42 10.22
CA GLY A 23 -8.51 12.80 8.97
C GLY A 23 -8.83 11.30 8.99
N GLN A 24 -9.51 10.83 7.96
CA GLN A 24 -9.78 9.42 7.76
C GLN A 24 -8.45 8.67 7.72
N LYS A 25 -8.40 7.51 8.37
CA LYS A 25 -7.23 6.63 8.38
C LYS A 25 -7.58 5.29 7.75
N ILE A 26 -6.60 4.69 7.09
CA ILE A 26 -6.73 3.41 6.42
C ILE A 26 -5.79 2.40 7.07
N SER A 27 -6.35 1.25 7.45
CA SER A 27 -5.60 0.12 7.97
C SER A 27 -5.24 -0.85 6.85
N TYR A 28 -3.96 -1.23 6.81
CA TYR A 28 -3.46 -2.34 5.98
C TYR A 28 -3.19 -3.59 6.80
N THR A 29 -3.52 -3.57 8.10
CA THR A 29 -3.41 -4.75 8.99
C THR A 29 -4.64 -5.64 8.85
N GLY A 30 -4.45 -6.95 9.04
CA GLY A 30 -5.57 -7.91 9.00
C GLY A 30 -6.11 -8.22 7.60
N ILE A 31 -5.44 -7.73 6.54
CA ILE A 31 -5.76 -8.14 5.16
C ILE A 31 -5.38 -9.62 5.02
N SER A 32 -6.32 -10.41 4.50
CA SER A 32 -6.08 -11.84 4.27
C SER A 32 -4.94 -12.08 3.29
N SER A 33 -4.19 -13.17 3.50
CA SER A 33 -3.10 -13.56 2.60
C SER A 33 -3.60 -13.80 1.18
N PHE A 34 -2.74 -13.54 0.21
CA PHE A 34 -2.96 -13.85 -1.20
C PHE A 34 -2.21 -15.12 -1.59
N ALA A 35 -2.63 -15.75 -2.69
CA ALA A 35 -1.96 -16.94 -3.22
C ALA A 35 -0.58 -16.59 -3.78
N VAL A 36 0.41 -17.44 -3.48
CA VAL A 36 1.79 -17.38 -3.99
C VAL A 36 2.09 -18.72 -4.66
N PRO A 37 2.92 -18.77 -5.71
CA PRO A 37 3.31 -20.03 -6.34
C PRO A 37 3.86 -21.04 -5.31
N GLU A 38 3.41 -22.28 -5.36
CA GLU A 38 3.78 -23.33 -4.38
C GLU A 38 5.28 -23.64 -4.39
N ASP A 39 5.91 -23.50 -5.55
CA ASP A 39 7.35 -23.77 -5.75
C ASP A 39 8.24 -22.56 -5.40
N ALA A 40 7.68 -21.53 -4.77
CA ALA A 40 8.44 -20.35 -4.34
C ALA A 40 9.54 -20.71 -3.31
N PRO A 41 10.71 -20.07 -3.36
CA PRO A 41 11.79 -20.30 -2.39
C PRO A 41 11.32 -20.07 -0.96
N LYS A 42 11.78 -20.91 -0.02
CA LYS A 42 11.41 -20.79 1.41
C LYS A 42 12.01 -19.57 2.09
N LYS A 43 12.98 -18.92 1.47
CA LYS A 43 13.62 -17.68 1.94
C LYS A 43 13.78 -16.71 0.78
N VAL A 44 13.35 -15.46 0.97
CA VAL A 44 13.41 -14.40 -0.04
C VAL A 44 13.81 -13.07 0.59
N GLY A 45 14.42 -12.19 -0.21
CA GLY A 45 14.51 -10.78 0.11
C GLY A 45 13.19 -10.09 -0.26
N LEU A 46 12.84 -9.02 0.44
CA LEU A 46 11.68 -8.19 0.15
C LEU A 46 12.02 -6.71 0.33
N ALA A 47 11.80 -5.92 -0.71
CA ALA A 47 11.88 -4.48 -0.66
C ALA A 47 10.59 -3.88 -1.21
N VAL A 48 10.04 -2.86 -0.53
CA VAL A 48 8.87 -2.11 -1.02
C VAL A 48 9.28 -0.65 -1.13
N SER A 49 9.31 -0.13 -2.34
CA SER A 49 9.74 1.25 -2.65
C SER A 49 8.56 2.10 -3.06
N ASP A 50 8.37 3.21 -2.35
CA ASP A 50 7.34 4.20 -2.68
C ASP A 50 7.92 5.21 -3.67
N LYS A 51 7.42 5.18 -4.91
CA LYS A 51 7.83 6.04 -6.02
C LYS A 51 6.69 6.92 -6.51
N ARG A 52 5.64 7.09 -5.71
CA ARG A 52 4.54 7.97 -6.06
C ARG A 52 5.07 9.40 -6.28
N PRO A 53 4.77 10.04 -7.42
CA PRO A 53 5.34 11.33 -7.78
C PRO A 53 5.16 12.39 -6.70
N ASP A 54 3.94 12.50 -6.13
CA ASP A 54 3.60 13.51 -5.13
C ASP A 54 4.34 13.30 -3.80
N VAL A 55 4.68 12.04 -3.47
CA VAL A 55 5.47 11.68 -2.29
C VAL A 55 6.96 11.96 -2.53
N VAL A 56 7.46 11.63 -3.73
CA VAL A 56 8.85 11.90 -4.12
C VAL A 56 9.12 13.40 -4.21
N ALA A 57 8.16 14.18 -4.70
CA ALA A 57 8.22 15.64 -4.77
C ALA A 57 8.12 16.32 -3.39
N GLY A 58 7.61 15.59 -2.37
CA GLY A 58 7.37 16.14 -1.03
C GLY A 58 6.02 16.86 -0.88
N ASP A 59 5.14 16.77 -1.88
CA ASP A 59 3.80 17.36 -1.84
C ASP A 59 2.90 16.62 -0.86
N HIS A 60 3.13 15.32 -0.69
CA HIS A 60 2.45 14.46 0.27
C HIS A 60 3.42 13.73 1.19
N SER A 61 2.97 13.46 2.41
CA SER A 61 3.74 12.68 3.38
C SER A 61 3.81 11.20 2.98
N LEU A 62 4.79 10.46 3.51
CA LEU A 62 4.94 9.01 3.28
C LEU A 62 3.72 8.19 3.74
N GLN A 63 2.94 8.72 4.67
CA GLN A 63 1.73 8.11 5.23
C GLN A 63 0.47 8.41 4.41
N TRP A 64 0.53 9.37 3.48
CA TRP A 64 -0.63 9.73 2.68
C TRP A 64 -1.05 8.57 1.77
N VAL A 65 -2.37 8.30 1.72
CA VAL A 65 -2.96 7.19 0.97
C VAL A 65 -4.25 7.54 0.24
N GLY A 66 -4.58 8.83 0.12
CA GLY A 66 -5.74 9.26 -0.65
C GLY A 66 -6.40 10.53 -0.16
N TYR A 67 -7.60 10.74 -0.67
CA TYR A 67 -8.44 11.89 -0.34
C TYR A 67 -9.80 11.47 0.18
N SER A 68 -10.32 12.26 1.10
CA SER A 68 -11.73 12.20 1.52
C SER A 68 -12.44 13.49 1.11
N ARG A 69 -13.56 13.34 0.43
CA ARG A 69 -14.36 14.43 -0.12
C ARG A 69 -15.65 14.57 0.68
N PRO A 70 -15.77 15.63 1.52
CA PRO A 70 -17.04 15.94 2.19
C PRO A 70 -18.05 16.47 1.15
N PRO A 71 -19.36 16.40 1.45
CA PRO A 71 -20.42 16.88 0.53
C PRO A 71 -20.30 18.36 0.18
N LEU A 72 -19.82 19.15 1.13
CA LEU A 72 -19.57 20.59 1.00
C LEU A 72 -18.24 20.89 1.65
N GLY A 73 -17.20 21.06 0.86
CA GLY A 73 -15.90 21.44 1.43
C GLY A 73 -14.69 21.02 0.62
N ILE A 74 -13.54 21.38 1.14
CA ILE A 74 -12.24 21.07 0.53
C ILE A 74 -11.86 19.62 0.86
N PRO A 75 -11.42 18.84 -0.12
CA PRO A 75 -10.89 17.50 0.13
C PRO A 75 -9.72 17.54 1.13
N TYR A 76 -9.66 16.57 2.01
CA TYR A 76 -8.55 16.42 2.97
C TYR A 76 -7.83 15.09 2.78
N GLY A 77 -6.55 15.06 3.14
CA GLY A 77 -5.70 13.89 2.99
C GLY A 77 -6.10 12.74 3.94
N VAL A 78 -6.05 11.53 3.42
CA VAL A 78 -6.22 10.28 4.14
C VAL A 78 -4.85 9.67 4.38
N HIS A 79 -4.61 9.10 5.57
CA HIS A 79 -3.31 8.59 5.96
C HIS A 79 -3.40 7.14 6.46
N THR A 80 -2.27 6.46 6.52
CA THR A 80 -2.18 5.13 7.13
C THR A 80 -2.59 5.19 8.60
N GLU A 81 -3.35 4.20 9.06
CA GLU A 81 -3.76 4.10 10.48
C GLU A 81 -2.57 3.85 11.40
N SER A 82 -1.59 3.11 10.92
CA SER A 82 -0.35 2.81 11.64
C SER A 82 0.51 4.04 11.93
N GLY A 83 0.33 5.14 11.17
CA GLY A 83 1.21 6.30 11.15
C GLY A 83 2.58 6.04 10.53
N ARG A 84 2.83 4.84 10.00
CA ARG A 84 4.05 4.47 9.27
C ARG A 84 3.91 4.81 7.78
N PRO A 85 5.03 4.91 7.04
CA PRO A 85 5.00 4.97 5.58
C PRO A 85 4.14 3.85 4.96
N LEU A 86 3.46 4.14 3.86
CA LEU A 86 2.69 3.13 3.12
C LEU A 86 3.56 1.94 2.71
N SER A 87 4.80 2.19 2.28
CA SER A 87 5.75 1.13 1.93
C SER A 87 6.00 0.14 3.07
N ASP A 88 6.05 0.63 4.32
CA ASP A 88 6.27 -0.23 5.50
C ASP A 88 5.03 -1.07 5.83
N ASP A 89 3.83 -0.50 5.66
CA ASP A 89 2.58 -1.21 5.87
C ASP A 89 2.39 -2.30 4.80
N LEU A 90 2.67 -1.99 3.54
CA LEU A 90 2.62 -2.98 2.46
C LEU A 90 3.73 -4.04 2.59
N ALA A 91 4.94 -3.67 3.02
CA ALA A 91 5.99 -4.64 3.31
C ALA A 91 5.57 -5.62 4.41
N SER A 92 4.92 -5.12 5.47
CA SER A 92 4.39 -5.95 6.56
C SER A 92 3.27 -6.88 6.10
N LEU A 93 2.38 -6.40 5.23
CA LEU A 93 1.32 -7.19 4.61
C LEU A 93 1.92 -8.33 3.75
N LEU A 94 2.87 -7.99 2.87
CA LEU A 94 3.54 -8.95 2.00
C LEU A 94 4.30 -10.00 2.82
N GLN A 95 5.04 -9.58 3.84
CA GLN A 95 5.75 -10.48 4.74
C GLN A 95 4.80 -11.45 5.44
N SER A 96 3.66 -10.95 5.95
CA SER A 96 2.64 -11.77 6.60
C SER A 96 2.01 -12.77 5.62
N SER A 97 1.71 -12.33 4.38
CA SER A 97 1.15 -13.21 3.35
C SER A 97 2.14 -14.31 2.94
N LEU A 98 3.42 -13.97 2.78
CA LEU A 98 4.47 -14.94 2.47
C LEU A 98 4.66 -15.96 3.60
N ALA A 99 4.57 -15.50 4.87
CA ALA A 99 4.70 -16.37 6.04
C ALA A 99 3.60 -17.45 6.12
N VAL A 100 2.36 -17.15 5.68
CA VAL A 100 1.28 -18.15 5.57
C VAL A 100 1.69 -19.32 4.64
N HIS A 101 2.47 -19.02 3.59
CA HIS A 101 3.02 -20.01 2.66
C HIS A 101 4.37 -20.59 3.10
N ARG A 102 4.76 -20.36 4.37
CA ARG A 102 6.03 -20.82 4.96
C ARG A 102 7.26 -20.24 4.23
N ILE A 103 7.14 -19.04 3.71
CA ILE A 103 8.22 -18.28 3.07
C ILE A 103 8.69 -17.21 4.04
N VAL A 104 9.96 -17.26 4.42
CA VAL A 104 10.60 -16.27 5.28
C VAL A 104 11.07 -15.10 4.42
N ALA A 105 10.41 -13.95 4.52
CA ALA A 105 10.80 -12.74 3.83
C ALA A 105 11.70 -11.86 4.71
N GLN A 106 12.90 -11.57 4.23
CA GLN A 106 13.82 -10.61 4.85
C GLN A 106 13.57 -9.23 4.24
N THR A 107 12.95 -8.35 5.01
CA THR A 107 12.61 -7.00 4.55
C THR A 107 13.82 -6.08 4.58
N VAL A 108 13.89 -5.21 3.57
CA VAL A 108 14.90 -4.17 3.41
C VAL A 108 14.19 -2.82 3.43
N SER A 109 14.62 -1.92 4.30
CA SER A 109 14.10 -0.56 4.35
C SER A 109 14.49 0.21 3.09
N THR A 110 13.57 1.00 2.55
CA THR A 110 13.76 1.84 1.37
C THR A 110 13.35 3.28 1.65
N GLN A 111 13.86 4.20 0.82
CA GLN A 111 13.43 5.60 0.82
C GLN A 111 12.87 5.97 -0.56
N PRO A 112 11.90 6.90 -0.66
CA PRO A 112 11.25 7.25 -1.92
C PRO A 112 12.21 7.75 -3.01
N PHE A 113 13.27 8.46 -2.62
CA PHE A 113 14.26 9.03 -3.54
C PHE A 113 15.42 8.09 -3.90
N GLU A 114 15.50 6.89 -3.28
CA GLU A 114 16.59 5.95 -3.55
C GLU A 114 16.48 5.33 -4.95
N ASP A 115 17.57 5.29 -5.67
CA ASP A 115 17.64 4.60 -6.95
C ASP A 115 17.48 3.09 -6.79
N ARG A 116 16.91 2.46 -7.84
CA ARG A 116 16.76 1.00 -7.90
C ARG A 116 18.06 0.27 -7.58
N GLN A 117 19.20 0.76 -8.10
CA GLN A 117 20.50 0.12 -7.90
C GLN A 117 20.89 0.07 -6.41
N VAL A 118 20.62 1.13 -5.66
CA VAL A 118 20.88 1.21 -4.21
C VAL A 118 20.01 0.20 -3.46
N ILE A 119 18.71 0.12 -3.81
CA ILE A 119 17.78 -0.82 -3.20
C ILE A 119 18.21 -2.27 -3.48
N VAL A 120 18.56 -2.58 -4.74
CA VAL A 120 19.05 -3.92 -5.14
C VAL A 120 20.33 -4.27 -4.40
N ALA A 121 21.33 -3.38 -4.37
CA ALA A 121 22.60 -3.63 -3.69
C ALA A 121 22.42 -3.94 -2.21
N ARG A 122 21.51 -3.21 -1.54
CA ARG A 122 21.17 -3.46 -0.13
C ARG A 122 20.41 -4.78 0.04
N ALA A 123 19.50 -5.08 -0.86
CA ALA A 123 18.67 -6.29 -0.79
C ALA A 123 19.47 -7.58 -1.01
N ILE A 124 20.47 -7.56 -1.90
CA ILE A 124 21.35 -8.73 -2.16
C ILE A 124 22.50 -8.85 -1.17
N SER A 125 22.75 -7.86 -0.31
CA SER A 125 23.75 -7.97 0.75
C SER A 125 23.45 -9.11 1.73
N ASN A 126 22.17 -9.50 1.84
CA ASN A 126 21.75 -10.70 2.53
C ASN A 126 21.47 -11.79 1.47
N PRO A 127 22.21 -12.90 1.46
CA PRO A 127 22.08 -13.90 0.40
C PRO A 127 20.72 -14.58 0.45
N ASN A 128 19.88 -14.23 -0.51
CA ASN A 128 18.60 -14.86 -0.76
C ASN A 128 18.56 -15.33 -2.21
N PRO A 129 17.99 -16.52 -2.51
CA PRO A 129 17.95 -17.04 -3.88
C PRO A 129 17.10 -16.17 -4.82
N ARG A 130 16.16 -15.42 -4.25
CA ARG A 130 15.32 -14.43 -4.94
C ARG A 130 15.06 -13.25 -4.03
N THR A 131 14.98 -12.07 -4.62
CA THR A 131 14.50 -10.86 -3.93
C THR A 131 13.34 -10.28 -4.72
N PHE A 132 12.26 -9.99 -4.02
CA PHE A 132 11.07 -9.33 -4.53
C PHE A 132 11.21 -7.82 -4.28
N ILE A 133 11.17 -7.05 -5.34
CA ILE A 133 11.19 -5.58 -5.27
C ILE A 133 9.83 -5.10 -5.76
N VAL A 134 9.02 -4.58 -4.85
CA VAL A 134 7.73 -3.98 -5.14
C VAL A 134 7.91 -2.47 -5.23
N THR A 135 7.53 -1.89 -6.36
CA THR A 135 7.57 -0.45 -6.59
C THR A 135 6.15 0.09 -6.70
N ILE A 136 5.83 1.05 -5.86
CA ILE A 136 4.53 1.73 -5.83
C ILE A 136 4.69 3.02 -6.64
N ASN A 137 4.10 3.10 -7.83
CA ASN A 137 4.12 4.30 -8.68
C ASN A 137 2.85 5.15 -8.50
N ASP A 138 1.74 4.52 -8.13
CA ASP A 138 0.49 5.16 -7.73
C ASP A 138 -0.22 4.29 -6.70
N TRP A 139 -0.81 4.93 -5.70
CA TRP A 139 -1.61 4.28 -4.67
C TRP A 139 -2.37 5.33 -3.89
N HIS A 140 -3.61 5.54 -4.26
CA HIS A 140 -4.46 6.44 -3.50
C HIS A 140 -5.92 6.00 -3.55
N THR A 141 -6.61 6.26 -2.47
CA THR A 141 -8.05 6.03 -2.36
C THR A 141 -8.81 7.34 -2.54
N ASP A 142 -9.95 7.28 -3.19
CA ASP A 142 -10.97 8.30 -3.08
C ASP A 142 -12.05 7.84 -2.10
N SER A 143 -12.46 8.76 -1.24
CA SER A 143 -13.53 8.53 -0.28
C SER A 143 -14.55 9.64 -0.38
N TYR A 144 -15.84 9.30 -0.28
CA TYR A 144 -16.93 10.26 -0.22
C TYR A 144 -17.72 10.04 1.05
N VAL A 145 -17.89 11.11 1.85
CA VAL A 145 -18.62 11.04 3.13
C VAL A 145 -18.14 9.92 4.05
N GLY A 146 -16.81 9.72 4.10
CA GLY A 146 -16.19 8.70 4.94
C GLY A 146 -16.24 7.27 4.39
N LEU A 147 -16.86 7.04 3.22
CA LEU A 147 -16.86 5.75 2.54
C LEU A 147 -15.79 5.74 1.46
N ILE A 148 -14.88 4.76 1.49
CA ILE A 148 -13.90 4.57 0.43
C ILE A 148 -14.65 4.05 -0.80
N THR A 149 -14.55 4.78 -1.92
CA THR A 149 -15.29 4.50 -3.15
C THR A 149 -14.40 3.89 -4.23
N SER A 150 -13.11 4.20 -4.24
CA SER A 150 -12.18 3.63 -5.20
C SER A 150 -10.75 3.55 -4.66
N LEU A 151 -9.97 2.64 -5.23
CA LEU A 151 -8.52 2.56 -5.09
C LEU A 151 -7.90 2.69 -6.48
N HIS A 152 -7.10 3.73 -6.69
CA HIS A 152 -6.22 3.91 -7.84
C HIS A 152 -4.87 3.31 -7.50
N TYR A 153 -4.28 2.58 -8.43
CA TYR A 153 -3.01 1.92 -8.17
C TYR A 153 -2.17 1.72 -9.43
N SER A 154 -0.87 1.77 -9.25
CA SER A 154 0.15 1.35 -10.22
C SER A 154 1.30 0.74 -9.43
N VAL A 155 1.46 -0.57 -9.51
CA VAL A 155 2.43 -1.34 -8.74
C VAL A 155 3.19 -2.27 -9.68
N ASN A 156 4.51 -2.31 -9.51
CA ASN A 156 5.39 -3.24 -10.20
C ASN A 156 5.98 -4.23 -9.20
N LEU A 157 6.10 -5.48 -9.61
CA LEU A 157 6.87 -6.52 -8.92
C LEU A 157 8.03 -6.93 -9.82
N GLU A 158 9.24 -6.69 -9.37
CA GLU A 158 10.46 -7.21 -9.99
C GLU A 158 11.04 -8.34 -9.13
N VAL A 159 11.48 -9.41 -9.77
CA VAL A 159 12.22 -10.49 -9.11
C VAL A 159 13.67 -10.42 -9.56
N VAL A 160 14.60 -10.31 -8.61
CA VAL A 160 16.03 -10.32 -8.89
C VAL A 160 16.70 -11.55 -8.28
N ASP A 161 17.79 -11.99 -8.91
CA ASP A 161 18.63 -13.07 -8.39
C ASP A 161 19.61 -12.57 -7.31
N GLU A 162 20.40 -13.48 -6.77
CA GLU A 162 21.45 -13.19 -5.78
C GLU A 162 22.54 -12.22 -6.26
N LYS A 163 22.65 -12.00 -7.58
CA LYS A 163 23.58 -11.06 -8.22
C LYS A 163 22.93 -9.73 -8.58
N GLY A 164 21.66 -9.55 -8.24
CA GLY A 164 20.88 -8.34 -8.56
C GLY A 164 20.41 -8.24 -10.01
N ARG A 165 20.53 -9.32 -10.79
CA ARG A 165 20.02 -9.36 -12.17
C ARG A 165 18.52 -9.56 -12.13
N SER A 166 17.80 -8.77 -12.93
CA SER A 166 16.37 -8.93 -13.11
C SER A 166 16.06 -10.24 -13.81
N LEU A 167 15.18 -11.01 -13.21
CA LEU A 167 14.69 -12.29 -13.75
C LEU A 167 13.32 -12.15 -14.37
N GLY A 168 12.55 -11.14 -13.98
CA GLY A 168 11.24 -10.84 -14.52
C GLY A 168 10.59 -9.66 -13.80
N VAL A 169 9.66 -9.04 -14.50
CA VAL A 169 8.86 -7.91 -14.01
C VAL A 169 7.40 -8.15 -14.37
N ALA A 170 6.51 -7.89 -13.41
CA ALA A 170 5.08 -7.79 -13.63
C ALA A 170 4.58 -6.44 -13.16
N SER A 171 3.52 -5.96 -13.79
CA SER A 171 2.88 -4.69 -13.45
C SER A 171 1.38 -4.89 -13.31
N SER A 172 0.78 -4.22 -12.35
CA SER A 172 -0.67 -4.13 -12.20
C SER A 172 -1.03 -2.65 -12.03
N VAL A 173 -1.89 -2.16 -12.92
CA VAL A 173 -2.28 -0.75 -12.99
C VAL A 173 -3.79 -0.70 -13.20
N GLY A 174 -4.47 0.17 -12.46
CA GLY A 174 -5.91 0.34 -12.64
C GLY A 174 -6.60 1.11 -11.55
N VAL A 175 -7.93 1.00 -11.59
CA VAL A 175 -8.84 1.51 -10.57
C VAL A 175 -9.74 0.36 -10.14
N ARG A 176 -9.91 0.19 -8.83
CA ARG A 176 -10.88 -0.74 -8.24
C ARG A 176 -12.01 0.06 -7.61
N ASP A 177 -13.22 -0.14 -8.10
CA ASP A 177 -14.40 0.39 -7.44
C ASP A 177 -14.66 -0.41 -6.17
N LEU A 178 -14.84 0.30 -5.06
CA LEU A 178 -14.95 -0.27 -3.73
C LEU A 178 -16.35 -0.07 -3.16
N GLY A 179 -16.78 -0.98 -2.31
CA GLY A 179 -18.08 -0.93 -1.65
C GLY A 179 -18.21 -2.02 -0.59
N SER A 180 -19.39 -2.20 -0.04
CA SER A 180 -19.65 -3.18 1.01
C SER A 180 -19.38 -4.63 0.57
N SER A 181 -19.62 -4.95 -0.70
CA SER A 181 -19.38 -6.29 -1.27
C SER A 181 -17.93 -6.51 -1.73
N TYR A 182 -17.19 -5.44 -1.97
CA TYR A 182 -15.78 -5.49 -2.38
C TYR A 182 -14.98 -4.43 -1.62
N PRO A 183 -14.58 -4.72 -0.38
CA PRO A 183 -13.87 -3.78 0.47
C PRO A 183 -12.40 -3.60 0.01
N LEU A 184 -11.78 -2.52 0.48
CA LEU A 184 -10.37 -2.22 0.20
C LEU A 184 -9.43 -3.41 0.47
N SER A 185 -9.67 -4.15 1.54
CA SER A 185 -8.86 -5.33 1.90
C SER A 185 -8.87 -6.41 0.80
N SER A 186 -10.01 -6.63 0.16
CA SER A 186 -10.13 -7.54 -0.98
C SER A 186 -9.39 -7.01 -2.20
N ALA A 187 -9.56 -5.72 -2.52
CA ALA A 187 -8.87 -5.10 -3.65
C ALA A 187 -7.34 -5.19 -3.50
N VAL A 188 -6.81 -4.85 -2.33
CA VAL A 188 -5.38 -4.93 -2.04
C VAL A 188 -4.85 -6.37 -2.17
N ARG A 189 -5.56 -7.34 -1.58
CA ARG A 189 -5.22 -8.77 -1.71
C ARG A 189 -5.16 -9.21 -3.17
N ASP A 190 -6.19 -8.84 -3.95
CA ASP A 190 -6.34 -9.29 -5.34
C ASP A 190 -5.25 -8.66 -6.24
N ILE A 191 -4.87 -7.38 -6.02
CA ILE A 191 -3.76 -6.74 -6.73
C ILE A 191 -2.46 -7.52 -6.54
N PHE A 192 -2.12 -7.89 -5.31
CA PHE A 192 -0.90 -8.66 -5.05
C PHE A 192 -1.02 -10.11 -5.54
N ALA A 193 -2.21 -10.73 -5.46
CA ALA A 193 -2.44 -12.05 -6.04
C ALA A 193 -2.20 -12.03 -7.57
N GLU A 194 -2.70 -11.03 -8.28
CA GLU A 194 -2.49 -10.85 -9.71
C GLU A 194 -1.00 -10.69 -10.04
N LEU A 195 -0.27 -9.85 -9.31
CA LEU A 195 1.16 -9.64 -9.51
C LEU A 195 1.97 -10.93 -9.34
N PHE A 196 1.79 -11.62 -8.20
CA PHE A 196 2.58 -12.81 -7.86
C PHE A 196 2.24 -14.04 -8.71
N ASN A 197 1.04 -14.08 -9.31
CA ASN A 197 0.60 -15.19 -10.16
C ASN A 197 0.53 -14.84 -11.64
N SER A 198 1.05 -13.67 -12.06
CA SER A 198 1.13 -13.31 -13.47
C SER A 198 1.96 -14.33 -14.25
N GLU A 199 1.62 -14.56 -15.52
CA GLU A 199 2.32 -15.51 -16.39
C GLU A 199 3.82 -15.21 -16.50
N GLN A 200 4.19 -13.94 -16.41
CA GLN A 200 5.58 -13.47 -16.51
C GLN A 200 6.40 -13.75 -15.25
N ILE A 201 5.78 -13.68 -14.09
CA ILE A 201 6.48 -13.74 -12.78
C ILE A 201 6.39 -15.14 -12.15
N ARG A 202 5.28 -15.83 -12.31
CA ARG A 202 5.05 -17.14 -11.70
C ARG A 202 6.19 -18.15 -11.96
N PRO A 203 6.67 -18.35 -13.19
CA PRO A 203 7.79 -19.27 -13.43
C PRO A 203 9.08 -18.78 -12.79
N VAL A 204 9.31 -17.47 -12.78
CA VAL A 204 10.51 -16.86 -12.19
C VAL A 204 10.55 -17.04 -10.67
N ILE A 205 9.42 -16.84 -10.00
CA ILE A 205 9.28 -17.11 -8.56
C ILE A 205 9.55 -18.58 -8.26
N ALA A 206 8.99 -19.48 -9.06
CA ALA A 206 9.17 -20.92 -8.93
C ALA A 206 10.59 -21.43 -9.27
N GLY A 207 11.50 -20.54 -9.67
CA GLY A 207 12.88 -20.93 -10.02
C GLY A 207 13.02 -21.66 -11.34
N ARG A 208 11.97 -21.67 -12.18
CA ARG A 208 12.02 -22.22 -13.52
C ARG A 208 12.72 -21.22 -14.43
N ALA A 209 13.79 -21.63 -15.11
CA ALA A 209 14.44 -20.80 -16.12
C ALA A 209 13.42 -20.47 -17.23
N VAL A 210 13.31 -19.20 -17.59
CA VAL A 210 12.58 -18.72 -18.76
C VAL A 210 13.53 -18.68 -19.95
#